data_bd5d7834ee25aa256af8b7b78de9069a
#
_entry.id   bd5d7834ee25aa256af8b7b78de9069a
#
_cell.length_a   1.000
_cell.length_b   1.000
_cell.length_c   1.000
_cell.angle_alpha   90.00
_cell.angle_beta   90.00
_cell.angle_gamma   90.00
#
_symmetry.space_group_name_H-M   'P 1'
#
loop_
_entity.id
_entity.type
_entity.pdbx_description
1 polymer ?
#
loop_
_entity_poly.entity_id
_entity_poly.type
_entity_poly.pdbx_seq_one_letter_code
_entity_poly.pdbx_strand_id
1 'polypeptide(L)'
;MLTGQARNDIDKLWEKFWTGGITNPLTVIEQISYLMFARMLDMQEEQAERKAARTQKPFERIFPNDEAGQLLRWKNFKNLAGKELHSHLKDKVYPFFTQLGEQPNEDASAEGKALEGLINIGEYMQDADLAIKNESVLVAALEMVDKLDLQSSDTKGDIYEYLLSKLTTAGINGQFRTPRHIIDCMIELLDPQPTETVCDPACGTAGFLARTREYLNRKYSSPEGILRDEEGNLSYSGDLLGEHEREHINRRMFWGFDFDTTMLRVSSMNMLLHGVSGAQIRYQDSLNKSIKEHFPQQEENFFDVILANPPFKGSLDESNTNPDVLNLVKTKKTELLFVAHILRALKLGGRAAVIVPDGVLFGSSNAHQQLRQALLEQNQLEGIVSLPSGVFKPYAGVSTAILIFTKGGHTERVWFYDVQADGYSLDDKRTKIEANDLPKVVVQWQRYRELVLSNADAAAIEAVFGDKTQAAFVVSAAAIAANKFDLSINRYKEVVYAQEAYEAPQVILGKLKALELEILKDLTELEEML
;
A
#
# COMPACT_ATOMS: atom_id res chain seq x y z
N MET A 1 1.43 11.25 -9.57
CA MET A 1 1.94 10.14 -10.42
C MET A 1 3.06 10.67 -11.27
N LEU A 2 4.14 9.93 -11.39
CA LEU A 2 5.29 10.29 -12.22
C LEU A 2 4.86 10.52 -13.69
N THR A 3 5.21 11.66 -14.25
CA THR A 3 4.87 12.08 -15.62
C THR A 3 6.13 12.53 -16.35
N GLY A 4 6.01 12.87 -17.64
CA GLY A 4 7.06 13.52 -18.41
C GLY A 4 8.35 12.74 -18.55
N GLN A 5 9.48 13.47 -18.47
CA GLN A 5 10.83 12.94 -18.71
C GLN A 5 11.24 11.88 -17.71
N ALA A 6 10.93 12.07 -16.42
CA ALA A 6 11.30 11.13 -15.34
C ALA A 6 10.69 9.74 -15.58
N ARG A 7 9.43 9.67 -16.01
CA ARG A 7 8.78 8.41 -16.38
C ARG A 7 9.49 7.74 -17.55
N ASN A 8 9.80 8.49 -18.59
CA ASN A 8 10.50 7.96 -19.78
C ASN A 8 11.88 7.43 -19.43
N ASP A 9 12.59 8.09 -18.51
CA ASP A 9 13.91 7.65 -18.08
C ASP A 9 13.86 6.34 -17.29
N ILE A 10 12.85 6.17 -16.43
CA ILE A 10 12.60 4.90 -15.74
C ILE A 10 12.21 3.79 -16.71
N ASP A 11 11.38 4.07 -17.71
CA ASP A 11 11.01 3.08 -18.72
C ASP A 11 12.23 2.61 -19.54
N LYS A 12 13.11 3.52 -19.92
CA LYS A 12 14.37 3.20 -20.58
C LYS A 12 15.31 2.40 -19.68
N LEU A 13 15.40 2.76 -18.39
CA LEU A 13 16.19 2.01 -17.41
C LEU A 13 15.67 0.58 -17.29
N TRP A 14 14.36 0.42 -17.16
CA TRP A 14 13.71 -0.88 -17.12
C TRP A 14 14.00 -1.73 -18.35
N GLU A 15 13.88 -1.15 -19.54
CA GLU A 15 14.16 -1.82 -20.81
C GLU A 15 15.62 -2.26 -20.92
N LYS A 16 16.57 -1.47 -20.39
CA LYS A 16 18.00 -1.82 -20.35
C LYS A 16 18.27 -3.09 -19.53
N PHE A 17 17.61 -3.23 -18.40
CA PHE A 17 17.71 -4.45 -17.59
C PHE A 17 17.11 -5.65 -18.33
N TRP A 18 15.93 -5.47 -18.91
CA TRP A 18 15.22 -6.52 -19.64
C TRP A 18 16.00 -7.01 -20.83
N THR A 19 16.47 -6.12 -21.69
CA THR A 19 17.30 -6.44 -22.86
C THR A 19 18.69 -6.96 -22.47
N GLY A 20 19.16 -6.60 -21.28
CA GLY A 20 20.42 -7.08 -20.69
C GLY A 20 20.34 -8.47 -20.06
N GLY A 21 19.19 -9.15 -20.15
CA GLY A 21 18.99 -10.53 -19.68
C GLY A 21 18.48 -10.66 -18.26
N ILE A 22 18.11 -9.56 -17.58
CA ILE A 22 17.47 -9.59 -16.26
C ILE A 22 15.97 -9.40 -16.46
N THR A 23 15.24 -10.50 -16.56
CA THR A 23 13.81 -10.53 -16.90
C THR A 23 12.89 -10.70 -15.68
N ASN A 24 13.44 -10.98 -14.49
CA ASN A 24 12.66 -11.01 -13.27
C ASN A 24 12.46 -9.56 -12.77
N PRO A 25 11.23 -9.02 -12.79
CA PRO A 25 10.95 -7.65 -12.36
C PRO A 25 11.38 -7.32 -10.94
N LEU A 26 11.27 -8.29 -10.03
CA LEU A 26 11.67 -8.10 -8.65
C LEU A 26 13.18 -7.88 -8.54
N THR A 27 13.96 -8.71 -9.25
CA THR A 27 15.42 -8.54 -9.34
C THR A 27 15.79 -7.19 -9.96
N VAL A 28 15.08 -6.73 -11.00
CA VAL A 28 15.31 -5.41 -11.59
C VAL A 28 15.11 -4.31 -10.56
N ILE A 29 14.01 -4.35 -9.79
CA ILE A 29 13.72 -3.37 -8.75
C ILE A 29 14.78 -3.39 -7.66
N GLU A 30 15.20 -4.57 -7.19
CA GLU A 30 16.27 -4.69 -6.22
C GLU A 30 17.56 -4.03 -6.71
N GLN A 31 18.00 -4.35 -7.93
CA GLN A 31 19.25 -3.79 -8.47
C GLN A 31 19.17 -2.26 -8.64
N ILE A 32 18.05 -1.73 -9.11
CA ILE A 32 17.84 -0.28 -9.18
C ILE A 32 17.84 0.33 -7.77
N SER A 33 17.19 -0.32 -6.81
CA SER A 33 17.13 0.11 -5.42
C SER A 33 18.53 0.23 -4.81
N TYR A 34 19.41 -0.74 -5.07
CA TYR A 34 20.79 -0.71 -4.54
C TYR A 34 21.59 0.45 -5.13
N LEU A 35 21.45 0.72 -6.43
CA LEU A 35 22.11 1.85 -7.06
C LEU A 35 21.56 3.18 -6.54
N MET A 36 20.24 3.30 -6.37
CA MET A 36 19.62 4.49 -5.77
C MET A 36 20.10 4.70 -4.33
N PHE A 37 20.20 3.63 -3.54
CA PHE A 37 20.69 3.68 -2.18
C PHE A 37 22.13 4.17 -2.12
N ALA A 38 23.04 3.60 -2.94
CA ALA A 38 24.42 4.04 -3.03
C ALA A 38 24.55 5.54 -3.32
N ARG A 39 23.77 6.03 -4.27
CA ARG A 39 23.74 7.45 -4.63
C ARG A 39 23.20 8.32 -3.49
N MET A 40 22.12 7.89 -2.84
CA MET A 40 21.53 8.63 -1.71
C MET A 40 22.48 8.73 -0.53
N LEU A 41 23.25 7.70 -0.22
CA LEU A 41 24.27 7.74 0.82
C LEU A 41 25.31 8.84 0.55
N ASP A 42 25.82 8.91 -0.68
CA ASP A 42 26.81 9.95 -1.06
C ASP A 42 26.18 11.35 -1.04
N MET A 43 24.93 11.51 -1.48
CA MET A 43 24.22 12.79 -1.40
C MET A 43 24.03 13.27 0.04
N GLN A 44 23.74 12.36 0.98
CA GLN A 44 23.63 12.68 2.41
C GLN A 44 24.97 13.11 2.98
N GLU A 45 26.06 12.38 2.69
CA GLU A 45 27.42 12.74 3.09
C GLU A 45 27.78 14.14 2.56
N GLU A 46 27.51 14.42 1.28
CA GLU A 46 27.75 15.75 0.68
C GLU A 46 26.97 16.88 1.35
N GLN A 47 25.70 16.61 1.70
CA GLN A 47 24.89 17.59 2.43
C GLN A 47 25.47 17.86 3.82
N ALA A 48 25.89 16.80 4.54
CA ALA A 48 26.52 16.91 5.84
C ALA A 48 27.86 17.67 5.75
N GLU A 49 28.69 17.37 4.74
CA GLU A 49 29.95 18.09 4.46
C GLU A 49 29.71 19.59 4.21
N ARG A 50 28.71 19.94 3.38
CA ARG A 50 28.35 21.34 3.09
C ARG A 50 27.81 22.06 4.35
N LYS A 51 27.02 21.38 5.17
CA LYS A 51 26.51 21.92 6.44
C LYS A 51 27.66 22.16 7.43
N ALA A 52 28.54 21.18 7.61
CA ALA A 52 29.71 21.29 8.48
C ALA A 52 30.65 22.43 8.07
N ALA A 53 30.91 22.58 6.77
CA ALA A 53 31.71 23.68 6.22
C ALA A 53 31.11 25.07 6.52
N ARG A 54 29.76 25.20 6.50
CA ARG A 54 29.08 26.46 6.83
C ARG A 54 28.99 26.75 8.30
N THR A 55 28.74 25.71 9.11
CA THR A 55 28.49 25.85 10.56
C THR A 55 29.75 25.68 11.40
N GLN A 56 30.85 25.21 10.80
CA GLN A 56 32.11 24.83 11.48
C GLN A 56 31.92 23.81 12.61
N LYS A 57 30.84 23.01 12.53
CA LYS A 57 30.57 21.94 13.47
C LYS A 57 31.00 20.60 12.88
N PRO A 58 31.59 19.69 13.68
CA PRO A 58 31.87 18.33 13.24
C PRO A 58 30.56 17.60 12.90
N PHE A 59 30.62 16.64 11.99
CA PHE A 59 29.52 15.74 11.64
C PHE A 59 30.01 14.29 11.64
N GLU A 60 29.11 13.38 11.85
CA GLU A 60 29.38 11.95 11.77
C GLU A 60 29.39 11.52 10.30
N ARG A 61 30.47 10.85 9.90
CA ARG A 61 30.65 10.41 8.50
C ARG A 61 29.98 9.07 8.26
N ILE A 62 29.31 8.96 7.11
CA ILE A 62 28.81 7.67 6.61
C ILE A 62 30.00 6.85 6.05
N PHE A 63 30.87 7.49 5.29
CA PHE A 63 32.00 6.84 4.67
C PHE A 63 33.31 7.10 5.44
N PRO A 64 34.16 6.08 5.65
CA PRO A 64 35.49 6.29 6.22
C PRO A 64 36.27 7.37 5.49
N ASN A 65 37.05 8.17 6.24
CA ASN A 65 37.79 9.31 5.68
C ASN A 65 39.12 8.93 5.03
N ASP A 66 39.45 7.65 4.99
CA ASP A 66 40.64 7.12 4.30
C ASP A 66 40.38 6.93 2.79
N GLU A 67 41.42 6.62 2.04
CA GLU A 67 41.34 6.42 0.59
C GLU A 67 40.36 5.31 0.20
N ALA A 68 40.34 4.22 0.96
CA ALA A 68 39.46 3.09 0.71
C ALA A 68 37.97 3.46 0.93
N GLY A 69 37.67 4.16 2.03
CA GLY A 69 36.31 4.65 2.31
C GLY A 69 35.82 5.69 1.30
N GLN A 70 36.70 6.58 0.83
CA GLN A 70 36.32 7.55 -0.19
C GLN A 70 36.04 6.91 -1.55
N LEU A 71 36.66 5.77 -1.88
CA LEU A 71 36.37 5.01 -3.09
C LEU A 71 34.96 4.36 -3.06
N LEU A 72 34.32 4.20 -1.88
CA LEU A 72 32.96 3.69 -1.75
C LEU A 72 31.89 4.72 -2.14
N ARG A 73 32.26 6.00 -2.28
CA ARG A 73 31.33 7.08 -2.60
C ARG A 73 30.92 7.06 -4.07
N TRP A 74 29.62 7.26 -4.31
CA TRP A 74 29.04 7.31 -5.66
C TRP A 74 29.83 8.24 -6.59
N LYS A 75 30.14 9.46 -6.17
CA LYS A 75 30.87 10.45 -6.98
C LYS A 75 32.24 9.96 -7.48
N ASN A 76 32.87 9.03 -6.76
CA ASN A 76 34.19 8.51 -7.09
C ASN A 76 34.11 7.27 -7.99
N PHE A 77 33.22 6.32 -7.70
CA PHE A 77 33.14 5.07 -8.46
C PHE A 77 32.27 5.15 -9.71
N LYS A 78 31.36 6.12 -9.82
CA LYS A 78 30.47 6.22 -10.99
C LYS A 78 31.20 6.40 -12.33
N ASN A 79 32.45 6.84 -12.29
CA ASN A 79 33.29 7.04 -13.50
C ASN A 79 34.16 5.81 -13.81
N LEU A 80 34.12 4.75 -13.01
CA LEU A 80 34.81 3.50 -13.31
C LEU A 80 34.13 2.81 -14.51
N ALA A 81 34.92 2.11 -15.29
CA ALA A 81 34.42 1.48 -16.53
C ALA A 81 34.32 -0.05 -16.41
N GLY A 82 33.26 -0.59 -17.00
CA GLY A 82 33.11 -2.01 -17.33
C GLY A 82 33.43 -2.94 -16.16
N LYS A 83 34.46 -3.76 -16.34
CA LYS A 83 34.86 -4.82 -15.41
C LYS A 83 35.34 -4.27 -14.05
N GLU A 84 36.00 -3.13 -14.05
CA GLU A 84 36.48 -2.49 -12.82
C GLU A 84 35.29 -2.03 -11.96
N LEU A 85 34.29 -1.39 -12.55
CA LEU A 85 33.07 -0.99 -11.90
C LEU A 85 32.33 -2.19 -11.29
N HIS A 86 32.20 -3.27 -12.07
CA HIS A 86 31.53 -4.49 -11.62
C HIS A 86 32.19 -5.09 -10.39
N SER A 87 33.53 -5.28 -10.43
CA SER A 87 34.30 -5.81 -9.29
C SER A 87 34.21 -4.86 -8.09
N HIS A 88 34.29 -3.55 -8.33
CA HIS A 88 34.24 -2.55 -7.25
C HIS A 88 32.89 -2.57 -6.50
N LEU A 89 31.77 -2.61 -7.22
CA LEU A 89 30.45 -2.72 -6.58
C LEU A 89 30.30 -4.02 -5.81
N LYS A 90 30.67 -5.15 -6.45
CA LYS A 90 30.49 -6.48 -5.85
C LYS A 90 31.38 -6.69 -4.62
N ASP A 91 32.67 -6.33 -4.72
CA ASP A 91 33.67 -6.72 -3.73
C ASP A 91 33.89 -5.66 -2.64
N LYS A 92 33.40 -4.41 -2.83
CA LYS A 92 33.62 -3.31 -1.89
C LYS A 92 32.34 -2.59 -1.48
N VAL A 93 31.52 -2.12 -2.43
CA VAL A 93 30.37 -1.28 -2.11
C VAL A 93 29.24 -2.09 -1.46
N TYR A 94 28.89 -3.25 -1.98
CA TYR A 94 27.84 -4.10 -1.40
C TYR A 94 28.22 -4.65 -0.01
N PRO A 95 29.44 -5.15 0.21
CA PRO A 95 29.89 -5.50 1.56
C PRO A 95 29.87 -4.34 2.55
N PHE A 96 30.16 -3.12 2.09
CA PHE A 96 30.05 -1.92 2.94
C PHE A 96 28.61 -1.67 3.39
N PHE A 97 27.60 -1.89 2.53
CA PHE A 97 26.20 -1.77 2.93
C PHE A 97 25.85 -2.73 4.08
N THR A 98 26.35 -3.96 4.04
CA THR A 98 26.19 -4.94 5.12
C THR A 98 26.79 -4.42 6.44
N GLN A 99 27.99 -3.84 6.38
CA GLN A 99 28.66 -3.30 7.56
C GLN A 99 27.91 -2.12 8.19
N LEU A 100 27.19 -1.31 7.40
CA LEU A 100 26.36 -0.23 7.94
C LEU A 100 25.26 -0.76 8.86
N GLY A 101 24.76 -1.98 8.63
CA GLY A 101 23.74 -2.62 9.47
C GLY A 101 24.29 -3.22 10.78
N GLU A 102 25.59 -3.42 10.89
CA GLU A 102 26.23 -4.09 12.04
C GLU A 102 26.68 -3.11 13.15
N GLN A 103 26.55 -1.80 12.97
CA GLN A 103 26.97 -0.81 13.97
C GLN A 103 25.89 -0.56 15.02
N PRO A 104 26.02 -1.07 16.26
CA PRO A 104 25.11 -0.73 17.34
C PRO A 104 25.38 0.70 17.80
N ASN A 105 24.41 1.58 17.65
CA ASN A 105 24.48 2.95 18.14
C ASN A 105 23.80 3.05 19.52
N GLU A 106 24.50 2.67 20.59
CA GLU A 106 23.98 2.83 21.97
C GLU A 106 24.03 4.29 22.46
N ASP A 107 24.79 5.20 21.81
CA ASP A 107 24.98 6.60 22.19
C ASP A 107 24.74 7.60 21.05
N ALA A 108 23.70 7.43 20.27
CA ALA A 108 23.44 8.33 19.14
C ALA A 108 23.06 9.75 19.61
N SER A 109 23.98 10.71 19.40
CA SER A 109 23.67 12.15 19.36
C SER A 109 22.55 12.44 18.33
N ALA A 110 21.91 13.62 18.38
CA ALA A 110 20.84 13.99 17.43
C ALA A 110 21.24 13.84 15.94
N GLU A 111 22.55 13.82 15.63
CA GLU A 111 23.12 13.64 14.29
C GLU A 111 23.38 12.16 13.92
N GLY A 112 23.71 11.30 14.89
CA GLY A 112 23.78 9.83 14.71
C GLY A 112 22.42 9.18 14.42
N LYS A 113 21.36 9.91 14.68
CA LYS A 113 19.96 9.52 14.40
C LYS A 113 19.63 9.45 12.89
N ALA A 114 20.35 10.11 12.02
CA ALA A 114 20.21 9.95 10.56
C ALA A 114 20.77 8.61 10.06
N LEU A 115 21.78 8.07 10.76
CA LEU A 115 22.38 6.77 10.48
C LEU A 115 21.44 5.60 10.84
N GLU A 116 20.55 5.76 11.83
CA GLU A 116 19.68 4.70 12.33
C GLU A 116 18.75 4.12 11.23
N GLY A 117 18.25 4.99 10.34
CA GLY A 117 17.47 4.54 9.19
C GLY A 117 18.29 3.80 8.14
N LEU A 118 19.57 4.11 8.02
CA LEU A 118 20.50 3.43 7.14
C LEU A 118 20.93 2.07 7.70
N ILE A 119 21.02 1.94 9.03
CA ILE A 119 21.32 0.70 9.75
C ILE A 119 20.22 -0.33 9.47
N ASN A 120 18.96 0.04 9.55
CA ASN A 120 17.84 -0.86 9.24
C ASN A 120 17.89 -1.41 7.81
N ILE A 121 18.31 -0.60 6.84
CA ILE A 121 18.49 -1.07 5.46
C ILE A 121 19.72 -1.96 5.33
N GLY A 122 20.83 -1.62 6.01
CA GLY A 122 22.03 -2.44 6.03
C GLY A 122 21.77 -3.86 6.54
N GLU A 123 20.90 -4.02 7.55
CA GLU A 123 20.47 -5.33 8.05
C GLU A 123 19.88 -6.22 6.94
N TYR A 124 19.06 -5.64 6.05
CA TYR A 124 18.46 -6.36 4.93
C TYR A 124 19.35 -6.45 3.68
N MET A 125 20.49 -5.75 3.67
CA MET A 125 21.46 -5.81 2.58
C MET A 125 22.49 -6.94 2.75
N GLN A 126 22.44 -7.72 3.83
CA GLN A 126 23.40 -8.81 4.09
C GLN A 126 23.48 -9.83 2.96
N ASP A 127 22.36 -10.14 2.33
CA ASP A 127 22.28 -11.08 1.20
C ASP A 127 22.21 -10.37 -0.17
N ALA A 128 22.55 -9.08 -0.24
CA ALA A 128 22.50 -8.33 -1.48
C ALA A 128 23.60 -8.81 -2.44
N ASP A 129 23.22 -9.28 -3.62
CA ASP A 129 24.15 -9.69 -4.68
C ASP A 129 23.97 -8.82 -5.93
N LEU A 130 25.07 -8.58 -6.64
CA LEU A 130 25.08 -7.89 -7.92
C LEU A 130 24.63 -8.84 -9.03
N ALA A 131 23.34 -8.85 -9.35
CA ALA A 131 22.76 -9.69 -10.39
C ALA A 131 23.07 -9.19 -11.82
N ILE A 132 23.57 -7.98 -11.99
CA ILE A 132 23.90 -7.37 -13.28
C ILE A 132 25.24 -7.91 -13.77
N LYS A 133 25.22 -9.00 -14.55
CA LYS A 133 26.44 -9.62 -15.08
C LYS A 133 27.02 -8.91 -16.32
N ASN A 134 26.18 -8.18 -17.04
CA ASN A 134 26.58 -7.46 -18.24
C ASN A 134 27.10 -6.06 -17.87
N GLU A 135 28.40 -5.85 -18.06
CA GLU A 135 29.11 -4.62 -17.70
C GLU A 135 28.52 -3.37 -18.39
N SER A 136 28.10 -3.49 -19.64
CA SER A 136 27.52 -2.35 -20.39
C SER A 136 26.12 -1.97 -19.84
N VAL A 137 25.36 -2.94 -19.35
CA VAL A 137 24.07 -2.69 -18.67
C VAL A 137 24.30 -2.01 -17.35
N LEU A 138 25.31 -2.42 -16.59
CA LEU A 138 25.67 -1.82 -15.30
C LEU A 138 26.08 -0.36 -15.46
N VAL A 139 26.97 -0.04 -16.40
CA VAL A 139 27.39 1.33 -16.69
C VAL A 139 26.17 2.20 -17.09
N ALA A 140 25.35 1.70 -18.01
CA ALA A 140 24.15 2.42 -18.44
C ALA A 140 23.16 2.63 -17.28
N ALA A 141 23.00 1.65 -16.39
CA ALA A 141 22.14 1.78 -15.21
C ALA A 141 22.67 2.85 -14.25
N LEU A 142 23.98 2.90 -13.99
CA LEU A 142 24.58 3.94 -13.18
C LEU A 142 24.36 5.34 -13.78
N GLU A 143 24.63 5.53 -15.08
CA GLU A 143 24.43 6.81 -15.74
C GLU A 143 22.97 7.27 -15.70
N MET A 144 22.02 6.36 -15.81
CA MET A 144 20.60 6.67 -15.74
C MET A 144 20.18 7.02 -14.31
N VAL A 145 20.61 6.24 -13.31
CA VAL A 145 20.35 6.53 -11.89
C VAL A 145 21.01 7.87 -11.50
N ASP A 146 22.19 8.21 -12.02
CA ASP A 146 22.86 9.50 -11.74
C ASP A 146 22.06 10.72 -12.23
N LYS A 147 21.20 10.55 -13.23
CA LYS A 147 20.34 11.60 -13.78
C LYS A 147 19.00 11.76 -13.05
N LEU A 148 18.58 10.77 -12.24
CA LEU A 148 17.32 10.86 -11.52
C LEU A 148 17.36 12.00 -10.49
N ASP A 149 16.28 12.75 -10.34
CA ASP A 149 16.14 13.68 -9.22
C ASP A 149 15.79 12.93 -7.93
N LEU A 150 16.81 12.71 -7.10
CA LEU A 150 16.68 12.08 -5.78
C LEU A 150 16.78 13.11 -4.63
N GLN A 151 16.73 14.41 -4.92
CA GLN A 151 16.82 15.46 -3.88
C GLN A 151 15.47 15.67 -3.20
N SER A 152 14.40 15.76 -3.96
CA SER A 152 13.05 15.90 -3.43
C SER A 152 12.52 14.55 -2.90
N SER A 153 11.94 14.55 -1.69
CA SER A 153 11.34 13.32 -1.12
C SER A 153 10.14 12.84 -1.93
N ASP A 154 9.34 13.76 -2.45
CA ASP A 154 8.13 13.42 -3.19
C ASP A 154 8.49 12.84 -4.57
N THR A 155 9.46 13.45 -5.28
CA THR A 155 9.91 12.96 -6.58
C THR A 155 10.54 11.57 -6.48
N LYS A 156 11.43 11.34 -5.52
CA LYS A 156 12.06 10.01 -5.35
C LYS A 156 11.07 8.95 -4.92
N GLY A 157 10.08 9.29 -4.09
CA GLY A 157 8.98 8.42 -3.72
C GLY A 157 8.12 8.04 -4.93
N ASP A 158 7.70 9.00 -5.75
CA ASP A 158 6.94 8.77 -6.97
C ASP A 158 7.72 7.94 -8.01
N ILE A 159 9.03 8.16 -8.14
CA ILE A 159 9.92 7.33 -8.98
C ILE A 159 9.86 5.87 -8.52
N TYR A 160 10.00 5.63 -7.23
CA TYR A 160 10.03 4.28 -6.69
C TYR A 160 8.65 3.60 -6.77
N GLU A 161 7.59 4.33 -6.47
CA GLU A 161 6.23 3.86 -6.66
C GLU A 161 5.94 3.47 -8.13
N TYR A 162 6.48 4.24 -9.09
CA TYR A 162 6.37 3.89 -10.49
C TYR A 162 7.15 2.60 -10.83
N LEU A 163 8.36 2.44 -10.31
CA LEU A 163 9.12 1.18 -10.42
C LEU A 163 8.33 0.00 -9.85
N LEU A 164 7.78 0.15 -8.65
CA LEU A 164 6.97 -0.88 -8.01
C LEU A 164 5.70 -1.22 -8.81
N SER A 165 5.14 -0.26 -9.56
CA SER A 165 3.97 -0.50 -10.42
C SER A 165 4.27 -1.51 -11.55
N LYS A 166 5.53 -1.64 -11.96
CA LYS A 166 5.96 -2.64 -12.95
C LYS A 166 5.78 -4.09 -12.47
N LEU A 167 5.80 -4.33 -11.15
CA LEU A 167 5.48 -5.65 -10.58
C LEU A 167 4.05 -6.07 -10.95
N THR A 168 3.11 -5.13 -10.90
CA THR A 168 1.70 -5.38 -11.19
C THR A 168 1.49 -5.80 -12.65
N THR A 169 2.20 -5.17 -13.59
CA THR A 169 2.08 -5.44 -15.02
C THR A 169 2.78 -6.72 -15.47
N ALA A 170 3.75 -7.20 -14.70
CA ALA A 170 4.55 -8.37 -15.05
C ALA A 170 3.90 -9.71 -14.68
N GLY A 171 2.75 -9.70 -13.99
CA GLY A 171 1.97 -10.93 -13.70
C GLY A 171 2.70 -11.95 -12.83
N ILE A 172 3.63 -11.54 -11.98
CA ILE A 172 4.37 -12.46 -11.10
C ILE A 172 3.42 -13.00 -10.04
N ASN A 173 3.17 -14.30 -10.08
CA ASN A 173 2.35 -15.00 -9.11
C ASN A 173 2.94 -14.88 -7.70
N GLY A 174 2.16 -14.33 -6.76
CA GLY A 174 2.47 -14.33 -5.33
C GLY A 174 2.76 -12.97 -4.69
N GLN A 175 2.96 -11.91 -5.46
CA GLN A 175 3.21 -10.57 -4.94
C GLN A 175 1.96 -9.69 -5.15
N PHE A 176 1.07 -9.65 -4.16
CA PHE A 176 -0.14 -8.83 -4.21
C PHE A 176 0.18 -7.39 -3.85
N ARG A 177 -0.02 -6.46 -4.79
CA ARG A 177 0.05 -5.05 -4.50
C ARG A 177 -1.35 -4.44 -4.52
N THR A 178 -1.75 -3.84 -3.41
CA THR A 178 -3.01 -3.10 -3.32
C THR A 178 -2.98 -1.88 -4.25
N PRO A 179 -3.99 -1.67 -5.10
CA PRO A 179 -4.05 -0.48 -5.95
C PRO A 179 -4.00 0.81 -5.14
N ARG A 180 -3.21 1.79 -5.60
CA ARG A 180 -2.95 3.05 -4.88
C ARG A 180 -4.24 3.79 -4.47
N HIS A 181 -5.22 3.87 -5.36
CA HIS A 181 -6.50 4.54 -5.08
C HIS A 181 -7.34 3.84 -4.01
N ILE A 182 -7.20 2.52 -3.86
CA ILE A 182 -7.83 1.76 -2.76
C ILE A 182 -7.10 2.05 -1.44
N ILE A 183 -5.77 2.07 -1.45
CA ILE A 183 -4.96 2.45 -0.29
C ILE A 183 -5.34 3.85 0.19
N ASP A 184 -5.40 4.83 -0.72
CA ASP A 184 -5.74 6.22 -0.41
C ASP A 184 -7.14 6.31 0.20
N CYS A 185 -8.13 5.62 -0.38
CA CYS A 185 -9.48 5.54 0.19
C CYS A 185 -9.45 4.99 1.63
N MET A 186 -8.77 3.86 1.86
CA MET A 186 -8.69 3.25 3.20
C MET A 186 -8.03 4.16 4.23
N ILE A 187 -6.98 4.89 3.85
CA ILE A 187 -6.32 5.87 4.72
C ILE A 187 -7.27 7.01 5.07
N GLU A 188 -8.00 7.55 4.09
CA GLU A 188 -8.98 8.62 4.31
C GLU A 188 -10.17 8.17 5.19
N LEU A 189 -10.57 6.88 5.10
CA LEU A 189 -11.60 6.31 5.98
C LEU A 189 -11.15 6.20 7.43
N LEU A 190 -9.87 5.87 7.69
CA LEU A 190 -9.34 5.73 9.06
C LEU A 190 -8.79 7.05 9.63
N ASP A 191 -8.37 7.97 8.77
CA ASP A 191 -7.79 9.26 9.15
C ASP A 191 -6.70 9.16 10.23
N PRO A 192 -5.53 8.53 9.94
CA PRO A 192 -4.42 8.42 10.88
C PRO A 192 -3.92 9.80 11.34
N GLN A 193 -3.57 9.92 12.65
CA GLN A 193 -3.07 11.14 13.23
C GLN A 193 -1.55 11.09 13.44
N PRO A 194 -0.84 12.24 13.49
CA PRO A 194 0.63 12.29 13.53
C PRO A 194 1.27 11.64 14.76
N THR A 195 0.50 11.41 15.82
CA THR A 195 0.98 10.84 17.10
C THR A 195 0.65 9.36 17.26
N GLU A 196 -0.07 8.78 16.31
CA GLU A 196 -0.50 7.38 16.36
C GLU A 196 0.57 6.42 15.85
N THR A 197 0.47 5.16 16.23
CA THR A 197 1.24 4.05 15.65
C THR A 197 0.43 3.38 14.56
N VAL A 198 1.02 3.18 13.38
CA VAL A 198 0.39 2.59 12.20
C VAL A 198 1.10 1.30 11.83
N CYS A 199 0.34 0.22 11.65
CA CYS A 199 0.90 -1.09 11.28
C CYS A 199 0.25 -1.67 10.04
N ASP A 200 1.09 -2.36 9.25
CA ASP A 200 0.67 -3.31 8.22
C ASP A 200 1.29 -4.68 8.53
N PRO A 201 0.50 -5.66 9.02
CA PRO A 201 1.01 -6.97 9.42
C PRO A 201 1.33 -7.91 8.25
N ALA A 202 1.15 -7.47 6.99
CA ALA A 202 1.49 -8.17 5.77
C ALA A 202 1.96 -7.15 4.72
N CYS A 203 3.04 -6.41 5.07
CA CYS A 203 3.31 -5.10 4.47
C CYS A 203 3.77 -5.15 3.00
N GLY A 204 4.28 -6.28 2.52
CA GLY A 204 4.78 -6.41 1.16
C GLY A 204 5.74 -5.29 0.81
N THR A 205 5.35 -4.40 -0.11
CA THR A 205 6.15 -3.23 -0.50
C THR A 205 5.98 -2.01 0.41
N ALA A 206 5.31 -2.13 1.55
CA ALA A 206 4.94 -1.05 2.49
C ALA A 206 4.06 0.06 1.86
N GLY A 207 3.22 -0.30 0.90
CA GLY A 207 2.38 0.66 0.18
C GLY A 207 1.43 1.44 1.11
N PHE A 208 0.79 0.80 2.09
CA PHE A 208 -0.06 1.48 3.08
C PHE A 208 0.73 2.47 3.93
N LEU A 209 1.92 2.09 4.39
CA LEU A 209 2.74 2.91 5.27
C LEU A 209 3.28 4.15 4.53
N ALA A 210 3.83 3.96 3.33
CA ALA A 210 4.34 5.04 2.49
C ALA A 210 3.23 6.04 2.12
N ARG A 211 2.06 5.54 1.73
CA ARG A 211 0.91 6.41 1.40
C ARG A 211 0.34 7.13 2.62
N THR A 212 0.37 6.51 3.81
CA THR A 212 0.00 7.19 5.06
C THR A 212 0.95 8.37 5.34
N ARG A 213 2.25 8.21 5.07
CA ARG A 213 3.21 9.32 5.19
C ARG A 213 2.87 10.48 4.26
N GLU A 214 2.57 10.19 3.00
CA GLU A 214 2.15 11.22 2.02
C GLU A 214 0.81 11.87 2.43
N TYR A 215 -0.15 11.10 2.92
CA TYR A 215 -1.42 11.60 3.44
C TYR A 215 -1.22 12.61 4.56
N LEU A 216 -0.36 12.31 5.53
CA LEU A 216 -0.05 13.22 6.64
C LEU A 216 0.62 14.50 6.13
N ASN A 217 1.58 14.41 5.21
CA ASN A 217 2.17 15.60 4.60
C ASN A 217 1.10 16.47 3.93
N ARG A 218 0.24 15.87 3.12
CA ARG A 218 -0.85 16.59 2.44
C ARG A 218 -1.81 17.25 3.43
N LYS A 219 -2.24 16.53 4.46
CA LYS A 219 -3.20 17.01 5.45
C LYS A 219 -2.64 18.14 6.31
N TYR A 220 -1.35 18.10 6.62
CA TYR A 220 -0.68 19.05 7.50
C TYR A 220 0.24 20.01 6.76
N SER A 221 -0.08 20.36 5.50
CA SER A 221 0.57 21.43 4.74
C SER A 221 -0.31 22.68 4.70
N SER A 222 0.30 23.84 4.99
CA SER A 222 -0.33 25.13 4.75
C SER A 222 -0.44 25.40 3.23
N PRO A 223 -1.25 26.37 2.78
CA PRO A 223 -1.27 26.79 1.38
C PRO A 223 0.11 27.18 0.85
N GLU A 224 0.95 27.80 1.67
CA GLU A 224 2.33 28.19 1.36
C GLU A 224 3.29 26.99 1.32
N GLY A 225 2.97 25.93 2.07
CA GLY A 225 3.71 24.67 2.12
C GLY A 225 3.40 23.73 0.94
N ILE A 226 2.44 24.08 0.09
CA ILE A 226 2.12 23.34 -1.14
C ILE A 226 2.93 23.93 -2.30
N LEU A 227 3.96 23.21 -2.71
CA LEU A 227 4.82 23.60 -3.81
C LEU A 227 4.34 22.97 -5.12
N ARG A 228 4.51 23.74 -6.21
CA ARG A 228 4.20 23.25 -7.56
C ARG A 228 5.47 23.30 -8.39
N ASP A 229 5.82 22.19 -9.03
CA ASP A 229 6.94 22.15 -9.98
C ASP A 229 6.58 22.73 -11.35
N GLU A 230 7.55 22.81 -12.25
CA GLU A 230 7.37 23.32 -13.61
C GLU A 230 6.40 22.47 -14.45
N GLU A 231 6.24 21.19 -14.13
CA GLU A 231 5.31 20.25 -14.77
C GLU A 231 3.90 20.30 -14.17
N GLY A 232 3.70 21.08 -13.08
CA GLY A 232 2.43 21.25 -12.39
C GLY A 232 2.13 20.20 -11.32
N ASN A 233 3.08 19.31 -10.97
CA ASN A 233 2.94 18.37 -9.89
C ASN A 233 2.98 19.09 -8.53
N LEU A 234 2.16 18.60 -7.58
CA LEU A 234 2.10 19.18 -6.24
C LEU A 234 2.98 18.38 -5.28
N SER A 235 3.74 19.12 -4.47
CA SER A 235 4.56 18.59 -3.36
C SER A 235 4.09 19.23 -2.06
N TYR A 236 4.04 18.44 -0.99
CA TYR A 236 3.47 18.80 0.30
C TYR A 236 4.54 18.76 1.38
N SER A 237 4.86 19.92 1.96
CA SER A 237 5.96 20.06 2.93
C SER A 237 5.65 19.50 4.32
N GLY A 238 4.36 19.39 4.70
CA GLY A 238 3.95 19.06 6.05
C GLY A 238 4.40 20.10 7.09
N ASP A 239 4.45 21.39 6.71
CA ASP A 239 4.97 22.50 7.52
C ASP A 239 4.19 22.76 8.81
N LEU A 240 2.91 22.34 8.86
CA LEU A 240 2.07 22.42 10.06
C LEU A 240 2.38 21.34 11.10
N LEU A 241 3.15 20.30 10.76
CA LEU A 241 3.60 19.29 11.72
C LEU A 241 4.65 19.89 12.67
N GLY A 242 4.45 19.70 13.99
CA GLY A 242 5.43 20.06 15.01
C GLY A 242 6.69 19.17 14.96
N GLU A 243 7.76 19.60 15.63
CA GLU A 243 9.03 18.85 15.66
C GLU A 243 8.85 17.46 16.27
N HIS A 244 8.11 17.35 17.37
CA HIS A 244 7.81 16.07 18.03
C HIS A 244 7.02 15.12 17.12
N GLU A 245 6.03 15.64 16.39
CA GLU A 245 5.23 14.84 15.43
C GLU A 245 6.09 14.36 14.25
N ARG A 246 6.95 15.22 13.72
CA ARG A 246 7.89 14.83 12.66
C ARG A 246 8.88 13.76 13.14
N GLU A 247 9.38 13.88 14.37
CA GLU A 247 10.25 12.85 14.96
C GLU A 247 9.48 11.52 15.13
N HIS A 248 8.24 11.57 15.65
CA HIS A 248 7.42 10.39 15.81
C HIS A 248 7.14 9.70 14.46
N ILE A 249 6.68 10.46 13.45
CA ILE A 249 6.41 9.97 12.09
C ILE A 249 7.67 9.29 11.49
N ASN A 250 8.83 9.92 11.66
CA ASN A 250 10.05 9.42 11.03
C ASN A 250 10.64 8.17 11.72
N ARG A 251 10.27 7.86 12.99
CA ARG A 251 10.98 6.86 13.77
C ARG A 251 10.13 5.82 14.48
N ARG A 252 8.91 6.17 14.88
CA ARG A 252 8.11 5.35 15.80
C ARG A 252 6.74 4.99 15.25
N MET A 253 6.24 5.78 14.30
CA MET A 253 4.88 5.64 13.80
C MET A 253 4.68 4.34 13.02
N PHE A 254 5.59 4.01 12.09
CA PHE A 254 5.36 3.00 11.06
C PHE A 254 5.97 1.65 11.40
N TRP A 255 5.13 0.62 11.37
CA TRP A 255 5.47 -0.77 11.59
C TRP A 255 5.00 -1.63 10.42
N GLY A 256 5.87 -2.46 9.89
CA GLY A 256 5.54 -3.41 8.84
C GLY A 256 6.15 -4.78 9.14
N PHE A 257 5.36 -5.83 8.95
CA PHE A 257 5.83 -7.21 9.10
C PHE A 257 5.70 -7.94 7.77
N ASP A 258 6.73 -8.67 7.39
CA ASP A 258 6.71 -9.61 6.28
C ASP A 258 7.71 -10.75 6.55
N PHE A 259 7.53 -11.88 5.90
CA PHE A 259 8.45 -13.02 5.99
C PHE A 259 9.28 -13.24 4.72
N ASP A 260 9.08 -12.42 3.69
CA ASP A 260 9.89 -12.41 2.47
C ASP A 260 11.00 -11.36 2.59
N THR A 261 12.25 -11.81 2.66
CA THR A 261 13.43 -10.93 2.81
C THR A 261 13.58 -9.93 1.66
N THR A 262 13.17 -10.30 0.44
CA THR A 262 13.16 -9.38 -0.70
C THR A 262 12.13 -8.27 -0.51
N MET A 263 10.94 -8.62 0.00
CA MET A 263 9.93 -7.61 0.32
C MET A 263 10.41 -6.67 1.43
N LEU A 264 11.11 -7.16 2.44
CA LEU A 264 11.68 -6.31 3.49
C LEU A 264 12.69 -5.30 2.94
N ARG A 265 13.53 -5.70 1.99
CA ARG A 265 14.44 -4.76 1.29
C ARG A 265 13.68 -3.70 0.51
N VAL A 266 12.72 -4.13 -0.29
CA VAL A 266 11.89 -3.26 -1.13
C VAL A 266 11.07 -2.29 -0.27
N SER A 267 10.46 -2.77 0.80
CA SER A 267 9.63 -1.96 1.71
C SER A 267 10.47 -0.95 2.52
N SER A 268 11.63 -1.37 3.02
CA SER A 268 12.53 -0.47 3.75
C SER A 268 13.04 0.66 2.84
N MET A 269 13.38 0.32 1.58
CA MET A 269 13.74 1.31 0.58
C MET A 269 12.56 2.23 0.24
N ASN A 270 11.34 1.69 0.11
CA ASN A 270 10.16 2.48 -0.15
C ASN A 270 9.93 3.51 0.96
N MET A 271 10.02 3.11 2.22
CA MET A 271 9.87 4.02 3.36
C MET A 271 10.97 5.09 3.39
N LEU A 272 12.23 4.72 3.16
CA LEU A 272 13.33 5.67 3.09
C LEU A 272 13.14 6.72 1.98
N LEU A 273 12.71 6.29 0.80
CA LEU A 273 12.44 7.19 -0.33
C LEU A 273 11.28 8.14 -0.07
N HIS A 274 10.32 7.74 0.77
CA HIS A 274 9.24 8.60 1.26
C HIS A 274 9.64 9.44 2.49
N GLY A 275 10.93 9.48 2.83
CA GLY A 275 11.47 10.33 3.90
C GLY A 275 11.25 9.78 5.31
N VAL A 276 10.96 8.49 5.45
CA VAL A 276 10.86 7.79 6.75
C VAL A 276 12.08 6.91 6.95
N SER A 277 13.03 7.40 7.73
CA SER A 277 14.30 6.71 7.95
C SER A 277 14.25 5.63 9.04
N GLY A 278 13.36 5.75 10.01
CA GLY A 278 13.27 4.84 11.16
C GLY A 278 12.01 3.96 11.14
N ALA A 279 11.45 3.65 9.97
CA ALA A 279 10.33 2.72 9.85
C ALA A 279 10.73 1.34 10.39
N GLN A 280 9.88 0.77 11.23
CA GLN A 280 10.09 -0.55 11.84
C GLN A 280 9.59 -1.64 10.89
N ILE A 281 10.32 -1.87 9.80
CA ILE A 281 10.05 -2.98 8.89
C ILE A 281 10.78 -4.20 9.44
N ARG A 282 10.07 -5.30 9.73
CA ARG A 282 10.63 -6.42 10.49
C ARG A 282 10.31 -7.77 9.85
N TYR A 283 11.29 -8.67 9.84
CA TYR A 283 11.11 -10.06 9.43
C TYR A 283 10.27 -10.79 10.47
N GLN A 284 9.03 -11.10 10.14
CA GLN A 284 8.13 -11.88 10.98
C GLN A 284 6.94 -12.38 10.19
N ASP A 285 6.64 -13.66 10.29
CA ASP A 285 5.30 -14.18 9.97
C ASP A 285 4.35 -13.78 11.11
N SER A 286 3.45 -12.83 10.84
CA SER A 286 2.54 -12.24 11.82
C SER A 286 1.60 -13.26 12.48
N LEU A 287 1.35 -14.39 11.81
CA LEU A 287 0.50 -15.46 12.35
C LEU A 287 1.28 -16.54 13.10
N ASN A 288 2.62 -16.52 13.03
CA ASN A 288 3.46 -17.51 13.69
C ASN A 288 3.55 -17.25 15.20
N LYS A 289 3.59 -18.32 15.98
CA LYS A 289 3.75 -18.25 17.45
C LYS A 289 5.02 -17.53 17.91
N SER A 290 6.07 -17.49 17.08
CA SER A 290 7.32 -16.79 17.38
C SER A 290 7.15 -15.26 17.53
N ILE A 291 6.04 -14.67 17.06
CA ILE A 291 5.77 -13.24 17.26
C ILE A 291 5.75 -12.87 18.75
N LYS A 292 5.31 -13.77 19.62
CA LYS A 292 5.29 -13.55 21.08
C LYS A 292 6.69 -13.47 21.69
N GLU A 293 7.67 -14.13 21.05
CA GLU A 293 9.07 -14.13 21.50
C GLU A 293 9.81 -12.93 20.93
N HIS A 294 9.63 -12.65 19.64
CA HIS A 294 10.36 -11.61 18.94
C HIS A 294 9.76 -10.21 19.17
N PHE A 295 8.43 -10.11 19.25
CA PHE A 295 7.69 -8.85 19.34
C PHE A 295 6.60 -8.89 20.41
N PRO A 296 6.93 -9.17 21.68
CA PRO A 296 5.94 -9.39 22.75
C PRO A 296 5.06 -8.16 23.02
N GLN A 297 5.56 -6.95 22.77
CA GLN A 297 4.79 -5.72 22.94
C GLN A 297 3.85 -5.45 21.76
N GLN A 298 4.30 -5.74 20.53
CA GLN A 298 3.58 -5.46 19.30
C GLN A 298 2.50 -6.49 18.99
N GLU A 299 2.62 -7.67 19.56
CA GLU A 299 1.71 -8.79 19.37
C GLU A 299 0.32 -8.51 19.94
N GLU A 300 0.23 -7.71 21.01
CA GLU A 300 -1.03 -7.41 21.69
C GLU A 300 -1.13 -5.97 22.18
N ASN A 301 -2.28 -5.31 21.90
CA ASN A 301 -2.64 -3.99 22.43
C ASN A 301 -1.62 -2.87 22.17
N PHE A 302 -1.01 -2.86 21.00
CA PHE A 302 0.08 -1.91 20.72
C PHE A 302 -0.26 -0.85 19.66
N PHE A 303 -0.99 -1.21 18.60
CA PHE A 303 -1.20 -0.30 17.46
C PHE A 303 -2.48 0.52 17.59
N ASP A 304 -2.40 1.80 17.22
CA ASP A 304 -3.55 2.70 17.16
C ASP A 304 -4.32 2.49 15.85
N VAL A 305 -3.61 2.26 14.74
CA VAL A 305 -4.18 2.09 13.40
C VAL A 305 -3.55 0.89 12.71
N ILE A 306 -4.39 0.03 12.12
CA ILE A 306 -3.91 -1.06 11.25
C ILE A 306 -4.59 -0.96 9.88
N LEU A 307 -3.77 -0.94 8.83
CA LEU A 307 -4.18 -0.96 7.43
C LEU A 307 -3.60 -2.23 6.79
N ALA A 308 -4.42 -3.09 6.24
CA ALA A 308 -3.94 -4.37 5.74
C ALA A 308 -4.70 -4.88 4.52
N ASN A 309 -3.95 -5.53 3.64
CA ASN A 309 -4.47 -6.40 2.59
C ASN A 309 -3.83 -7.78 2.71
N PRO A 310 -4.25 -8.59 3.70
CA PRO A 310 -3.64 -9.89 3.95
C PRO A 310 -3.94 -10.88 2.82
N PRO A 311 -3.19 -12.00 2.72
CA PRO A 311 -3.44 -13.03 1.72
C PRO A 311 -4.88 -13.54 1.75
N PHE A 312 -5.53 -13.60 0.57
CA PHE A 312 -6.95 -14.01 0.44
C PHE A 312 -7.18 -15.51 0.60
N LYS A 313 -6.14 -16.31 0.48
CA LYS A 313 -6.18 -17.76 0.60
C LYS A 313 -4.89 -18.27 1.21
N GLY A 314 -5.03 -19.24 2.07
CA GLY A 314 -3.91 -19.95 2.67
C GLY A 314 -4.40 -20.90 3.74
N SER A 315 -3.55 -21.85 4.10
CA SER A 315 -3.80 -22.76 5.21
C SER A 315 -2.52 -22.94 5.99
N LEU A 316 -2.59 -22.63 7.27
CA LEU A 316 -1.47 -22.75 8.19
C LEU A 316 -1.56 -24.02 9.03
N ASP A 317 -0.41 -24.50 9.48
CA ASP A 317 -0.33 -25.53 10.50
C ASP A 317 -0.61 -24.92 11.88
N GLU A 318 -1.64 -25.45 12.57
CA GLU A 318 -2.03 -25.00 13.92
C GLU A 318 -0.86 -25.04 14.91
N SER A 319 0.07 -26.01 14.76
CA SER A 319 1.23 -26.15 15.65
C SER A 319 2.21 -24.97 15.59
N ASN A 320 2.22 -24.23 14.48
CA ASN A 320 3.07 -23.06 14.25
C ASN A 320 2.31 -21.74 14.40
N THR A 321 0.98 -21.79 14.44
CA THR A 321 0.14 -20.59 14.55
C THR A 321 0.13 -20.08 16.00
N ASN A 322 0.05 -18.76 16.18
CA ASN A 322 -0.09 -18.14 17.49
C ASN A 322 -1.32 -18.69 18.23
N PRO A 323 -1.16 -19.34 19.41
CA PRO A 323 -2.26 -19.97 20.12
C PRO A 323 -3.35 -18.97 20.57
N ASP A 324 -3.00 -17.71 20.84
CA ASP A 324 -3.97 -16.71 21.28
C ASP A 324 -4.87 -16.25 20.13
N VAL A 325 -4.36 -16.22 18.90
CA VAL A 325 -5.16 -16.01 17.70
C VAL A 325 -6.12 -17.19 17.47
N LEU A 326 -5.64 -18.42 17.68
CA LEU A 326 -6.46 -19.63 17.58
C LEU A 326 -7.55 -19.71 18.67
N ASN A 327 -7.32 -19.14 19.86
CA ASN A 327 -8.32 -19.04 20.92
C ASN A 327 -9.50 -18.15 20.51
N LEU A 328 -9.24 -17.10 19.71
CA LEU A 328 -10.29 -16.22 19.20
C LEU A 328 -11.06 -16.87 18.05
N VAL A 329 -10.36 -17.53 17.14
CA VAL A 329 -10.95 -18.21 15.98
C VAL A 329 -10.19 -19.47 15.63
N LYS A 330 -10.78 -20.64 15.93
CA LYS A 330 -10.15 -21.94 15.65
C LYS A 330 -10.29 -22.31 14.17
N THR A 331 -9.25 -22.01 13.39
CA THR A 331 -9.22 -22.26 11.94
C THR A 331 -7.78 -22.37 11.43
N LYS A 332 -7.62 -22.94 10.22
CA LYS A 332 -6.36 -22.92 9.47
C LYS A 332 -6.35 -21.86 8.36
N LYS A 333 -7.47 -21.19 8.13
CA LYS A 333 -7.64 -20.23 7.04
C LYS A 333 -6.97 -18.91 7.37
N THR A 334 -5.98 -18.52 6.55
CA THR A 334 -5.17 -17.33 6.78
C THR A 334 -6.00 -16.05 6.81
N GLU A 335 -7.00 -15.90 5.93
CA GLU A 335 -7.87 -14.74 5.86
C GLU A 335 -8.65 -14.46 7.15
N LEU A 336 -9.05 -15.50 7.89
CA LEU A 336 -9.71 -15.35 9.19
C LEU A 336 -8.72 -15.09 10.31
N LEU A 337 -7.56 -15.77 10.27
CA LEU A 337 -6.52 -15.61 11.28
C LEU A 337 -5.91 -14.20 11.27
N PHE A 338 -5.76 -13.58 10.09
CA PHE A 338 -5.29 -12.20 10.02
C PHE A 338 -6.24 -11.21 10.67
N VAL A 339 -7.56 -11.33 10.46
CA VAL A 339 -8.53 -10.44 11.13
C VAL A 339 -8.49 -10.64 12.64
N ALA A 340 -8.37 -11.89 13.11
CA ALA A 340 -8.22 -12.20 14.53
C ALA A 340 -6.90 -11.65 15.12
N HIS A 341 -5.79 -11.77 14.40
CA HIS A 341 -4.51 -11.18 14.78
C HIS A 341 -4.58 -9.65 14.87
N ILE A 342 -5.20 -8.99 13.89
CA ILE A 342 -5.38 -7.54 13.87
C ILE A 342 -6.18 -7.07 15.07
N LEU A 343 -7.30 -7.73 15.39
CA LEU A 343 -8.08 -7.44 16.61
C LEU A 343 -7.23 -7.55 17.87
N ARG A 344 -6.30 -8.51 17.91
CA ARG A 344 -5.42 -8.68 19.06
C ARG A 344 -4.37 -7.59 19.15
N ALA A 345 -3.71 -7.25 18.03
CA ALA A 345 -2.62 -6.30 17.95
C ALA A 345 -3.06 -4.83 18.18
N LEU A 346 -4.31 -4.49 17.88
CA LEU A 346 -4.88 -3.16 18.16
C LEU A 346 -4.93 -2.87 19.65
N LYS A 347 -4.67 -1.61 20.03
CA LYS A 347 -5.03 -1.05 21.35
C LYS A 347 -6.54 -1.03 21.53
N LEU A 348 -7.01 -0.97 22.76
CA LEU A 348 -8.40 -0.64 23.03
C LEU A 348 -8.69 0.78 22.48
N GLY A 349 -9.72 0.90 21.64
CA GLY A 349 -10.01 2.13 20.89
C GLY A 349 -9.18 2.30 19.61
N GLY A 350 -8.21 1.42 19.34
CA GLY A 350 -7.50 1.37 18.07
C GLY A 350 -8.39 0.81 16.96
N ARG A 351 -8.15 1.25 15.71
CA ARG A 351 -9.02 0.99 14.57
C ARG A 351 -8.29 0.37 13.39
N ALA A 352 -9.00 -0.40 12.59
CA ALA A 352 -8.45 -1.03 11.40
C ALA A 352 -9.36 -0.88 10.18
N ALA A 353 -8.73 -0.86 9.00
CA ALA A 353 -9.36 -1.12 7.72
C ALA A 353 -8.64 -2.30 7.06
N VAL A 354 -9.37 -3.37 6.79
CA VAL A 354 -8.80 -4.63 6.32
C VAL A 354 -9.54 -5.10 5.07
N ILE A 355 -8.80 -5.36 4.01
CA ILE A 355 -9.36 -5.97 2.80
C ILE A 355 -9.53 -7.47 3.05
N VAL A 356 -10.74 -7.97 2.82
CA VAL A 356 -11.07 -9.39 2.95
C VAL A 356 -11.81 -9.89 1.72
N PRO A 357 -11.64 -11.16 1.33
CA PRO A 357 -12.50 -11.77 0.32
C PRO A 357 -13.93 -11.91 0.89
N ASP A 358 -14.93 -11.81 0.03
CA ASP A 358 -16.36 -11.89 0.40
C ASP A 358 -16.69 -13.16 1.22
N GLY A 359 -15.94 -14.23 1.03
CA GLY A 359 -16.09 -15.46 1.82
C GLY A 359 -15.99 -15.25 3.33
N VAL A 360 -15.27 -14.23 3.80
CA VAL A 360 -15.21 -13.87 5.23
C VAL A 360 -16.57 -13.33 5.71
N LEU A 361 -17.28 -12.60 4.84
CA LEU A 361 -18.55 -11.93 5.19
C LEU A 361 -19.72 -12.89 5.33
N PHE A 362 -19.79 -13.94 4.50
CA PHE A 362 -20.93 -14.86 4.47
C PHE A 362 -20.59 -16.33 4.70
N GLY A 363 -19.32 -16.69 4.87
CA GLY A 363 -18.90 -18.06 5.09
C GLY A 363 -19.68 -18.74 6.21
N SER A 364 -20.08 -20.01 6.03
CA SER A 364 -21.00 -20.73 6.90
C SER A 364 -20.31 -21.57 7.99
N SER A 365 -18.97 -21.72 7.98
CA SER A 365 -18.28 -22.47 9.03
C SER A 365 -18.34 -21.76 10.38
N ASN A 366 -18.23 -22.54 11.46
CA ASN A 366 -18.22 -21.99 12.83
C ASN A 366 -17.17 -20.89 13.01
N ALA A 367 -15.97 -21.06 12.43
CA ALA A 367 -14.91 -20.08 12.53
C ALA A 367 -15.30 -18.72 11.89
N HIS A 368 -15.97 -18.73 10.72
CA HIS A 368 -16.48 -17.50 10.10
C HIS A 368 -17.52 -16.82 10.99
N GLN A 369 -18.46 -17.59 11.53
CA GLN A 369 -19.51 -17.05 12.39
C GLN A 369 -18.93 -16.46 13.69
N GLN A 370 -18.02 -17.21 14.35
CA GLN A 370 -17.33 -16.75 15.56
C GLN A 370 -16.58 -15.43 15.33
N LEU A 371 -15.84 -15.30 14.22
CA LEU A 371 -15.13 -14.08 13.91
C LEU A 371 -16.09 -12.90 13.72
N ARG A 372 -17.15 -13.06 12.91
CA ARG A 372 -18.15 -12.02 12.68
C ARG A 372 -18.92 -11.66 13.95
N GLN A 373 -19.23 -12.63 14.78
CA GLN A 373 -19.84 -12.40 16.08
C GLN A 373 -18.90 -11.62 17.00
N ALA A 374 -17.61 -11.96 17.06
CA ALA A 374 -16.64 -11.23 17.86
C ALA A 374 -16.47 -9.76 17.37
N LEU A 375 -16.47 -9.54 16.05
CA LEU A 375 -16.45 -8.19 15.48
C LEU A 375 -17.68 -7.36 15.87
N LEU A 376 -18.87 -7.97 15.86
CA LEU A 376 -20.13 -7.26 16.07
C LEU A 376 -20.44 -7.05 17.56
N GLU A 377 -20.19 -8.06 18.42
CA GLU A 377 -20.64 -8.09 19.82
C GLU A 377 -19.55 -7.65 20.81
N GLN A 378 -18.28 -7.90 20.52
CA GLN A 378 -17.15 -7.62 21.42
C GLN A 378 -16.32 -6.41 20.97
N ASN A 379 -16.60 -5.91 19.78
CA ASN A 379 -15.92 -4.76 19.18
C ASN A 379 -16.94 -3.85 18.51
N GLN A 380 -16.47 -2.75 17.94
CA GLN A 380 -17.29 -1.85 17.18
C GLN A 380 -17.01 -2.07 15.68
N LEU A 381 -17.84 -2.89 15.03
CA LEU A 381 -17.84 -3.00 13.57
C LEU A 381 -18.54 -1.78 13.00
N GLU A 382 -17.78 -0.86 12.44
CA GLU A 382 -18.27 0.46 12.03
C GLU A 382 -18.78 0.48 10.60
N GLY A 383 -18.07 -0.16 9.66
CA GLY A 383 -18.43 -0.11 8.27
C GLY A 383 -17.92 -1.26 7.42
N ILE A 384 -18.60 -1.46 6.30
CA ILE A 384 -18.25 -2.43 5.25
C ILE A 384 -18.38 -1.74 3.90
N VAL A 385 -17.27 -1.65 3.17
CA VAL A 385 -17.25 -1.15 1.79
C VAL A 385 -17.09 -2.35 0.86
N SER A 386 -18.15 -2.69 0.13
CA SER A 386 -18.12 -3.78 -0.86
C SER A 386 -17.44 -3.30 -2.14
N LEU A 387 -16.48 -4.06 -2.62
CA LEU A 387 -15.73 -3.79 -3.85
C LEU A 387 -16.10 -4.80 -4.93
N PRO A 388 -16.30 -4.36 -6.18
CA PRO A 388 -16.69 -5.26 -7.25
C PRO A 388 -15.58 -6.25 -7.60
N SER A 389 -15.99 -7.40 -8.15
CA SER A 389 -15.05 -8.37 -8.73
C SER A 389 -14.16 -7.72 -9.77
N GLY A 390 -12.87 -8.00 -9.73
CA GLY A 390 -11.89 -7.47 -10.68
C GLY A 390 -11.06 -6.27 -10.20
N VAL A 391 -11.36 -5.66 -9.05
CA VAL A 391 -10.55 -4.55 -8.48
C VAL A 391 -9.08 -4.99 -8.28
N PHE A 392 -8.85 -6.23 -7.90
CA PHE A 392 -7.52 -6.78 -7.64
C PHE A 392 -6.95 -7.61 -8.80
N LYS A 393 -7.51 -7.51 -9.99
CA LYS A 393 -6.92 -8.16 -11.16
C LYS A 393 -5.56 -7.52 -11.54
N PRO A 394 -4.64 -8.31 -12.10
CA PRO A 394 -4.78 -9.71 -12.52
C PRO A 394 -4.62 -10.74 -11.39
N TYR A 395 -4.39 -10.35 -10.14
CA TYR A 395 -4.04 -11.24 -9.03
C TYR A 395 -5.25 -12.02 -8.49
N ALA A 396 -6.37 -11.35 -8.30
CA ALA A 396 -7.60 -11.94 -7.78
C ALA A 396 -8.81 -11.40 -8.53
N GLY A 397 -9.61 -12.32 -9.09
CA GLY A 397 -10.88 -12.00 -9.74
C GLY A 397 -12.09 -12.11 -8.81
N VAL A 398 -11.87 -12.29 -7.49
CA VAL A 398 -12.94 -12.43 -6.51
C VAL A 398 -13.43 -11.07 -6.02
N SER A 399 -14.69 -11.00 -5.64
CA SER A 399 -15.24 -9.85 -4.92
C SER A 399 -14.62 -9.77 -3.53
N THR A 400 -14.40 -8.57 -3.06
CA THR A 400 -13.76 -8.28 -1.78
C THR A 400 -14.51 -7.18 -1.06
N ALA A 401 -14.21 -6.99 0.22
CA ALA A 401 -14.71 -5.85 0.97
C ALA A 401 -13.63 -5.28 1.89
N ILE A 402 -13.80 -4.02 2.25
CA ILE A 402 -13.02 -3.37 3.31
C ILE A 402 -13.85 -3.45 4.58
N LEU A 403 -13.34 -4.16 5.60
CA LEU A 403 -13.89 -4.16 6.95
C LEU A 403 -13.29 -3.00 7.74
N ILE A 404 -14.14 -2.16 8.35
CA ILE A 404 -13.72 -1.04 9.20
C ILE A 404 -14.24 -1.31 10.61
N PHE A 405 -13.34 -1.43 11.56
CA PHE A 405 -13.71 -1.72 12.95
C PHE A 405 -12.75 -1.09 13.96
N THR A 406 -13.26 -0.86 15.17
CA THR A 406 -12.52 -0.40 16.34
C THR A 406 -12.53 -1.47 17.41
N LYS A 407 -11.38 -1.72 18.05
CA LYS A 407 -11.26 -2.71 19.14
C LYS A 407 -11.99 -2.24 20.39
N GLY A 408 -12.81 -3.12 20.93
CA GLY A 408 -13.68 -2.82 22.09
C GLY A 408 -14.91 -2.03 21.69
N GLY A 409 -15.69 -1.62 22.68
CA GLY A 409 -16.94 -0.91 22.44
C GLY A 409 -18.10 -1.85 22.13
N HIS A 410 -19.11 -1.34 21.45
CA HIS A 410 -20.34 -2.02 21.11
C HIS A 410 -20.85 -1.56 19.75
N THR A 411 -21.27 -2.49 18.92
CA THR A 411 -21.86 -2.18 17.61
C THR A 411 -23.36 -2.02 17.75
N GLU A 412 -23.88 -0.83 17.48
CA GLU A 412 -25.32 -0.60 17.38
C GLU A 412 -25.83 -0.81 15.95
N ARG A 413 -25.07 -0.35 15.00
CA ARG A 413 -25.34 -0.43 13.55
C ARG A 413 -24.05 -0.49 12.76
N VAL A 414 -24.10 -1.05 11.56
CA VAL A 414 -23.00 -1.11 10.61
C VAL A 414 -23.37 -0.30 9.37
N TRP A 415 -22.46 0.57 8.95
CA TRP A 415 -22.58 1.31 7.71
C TRP A 415 -22.10 0.45 6.53
N PHE A 416 -22.86 0.40 5.46
CA PHE A 416 -22.54 -0.33 4.23
C PHE A 416 -22.40 0.64 3.06
N TYR A 417 -21.46 0.36 2.17
CA TYR A 417 -21.33 1.04 0.90
C TYR A 417 -21.09 0.05 -0.23
N ASP A 418 -21.82 0.19 -1.32
CA ASP A 418 -21.75 -0.63 -2.53
C ASP A 418 -21.01 0.11 -3.64
N VAL A 419 -19.70 -0.18 -3.80
CA VAL A 419 -18.88 0.38 -4.88
C VAL A 419 -19.16 -0.36 -6.17
N GLN A 420 -19.55 0.36 -7.22
CA GLN A 420 -19.77 -0.19 -8.56
C GLN A 420 -18.54 0.00 -9.46
N ALA A 421 -17.81 1.10 -9.27
CA ALA A 421 -16.63 1.44 -10.04
C ALA A 421 -15.57 2.11 -9.17
N ASP A 422 -14.31 1.73 -9.36
CA ASP A 422 -13.16 2.25 -8.61
C ASP A 422 -12.24 3.17 -9.45
N GLY A 423 -12.72 3.65 -10.61
CA GLY A 423 -11.96 4.49 -11.52
C GLY A 423 -11.13 3.72 -12.55
N TYR A 424 -11.27 2.39 -12.58
CA TYR A 424 -10.56 1.52 -13.52
C TYR A 424 -11.49 0.43 -14.08
N SER A 425 -11.19 -0.05 -15.30
CA SER A 425 -11.90 -1.18 -15.88
C SER A 425 -11.69 -2.44 -15.02
N LEU A 426 -12.71 -3.30 -14.92
CA LEU A 426 -12.67 -4.52 -14.09
C LEU A 426 -12.09 -5.74 -14.84
N ASP A 427 -11.45 -5.51 -15.99
CA ASP A 427 -10.69 -6.50 -16.74
C ASP A 427 -9.22 -6.58 -16.29
N ASP A 428 -8.43 -7.46 -16.87
CA ASP A 428 -7.03 -7.68 -16.50
C ASP A 428 -6.10 -6.49 -16.83
N LYS A 429 -6.54 -5.58 -17.72
CA LYS A 429 -5.76 -4.41 -18.12
C LYS A 429 -5.87 -3.25 -17.13
N ARG A 430 -6.95 -3.21 -16.35
CA ARG A 430 -7.19 -2.15 -15.36
C ARG A 430 -6.97 -0.75 -15.94
N THR A 431 -7.58 -0.48 -17.09
CA THR A 431 -7.49 0.82 -17.76
C THR A 431 -8.31 1.86 -16.99
N LYS A 432 -7.76 3.06 -16.83
CA LYS A 432 -8.44 4.17 -16.14
C LYS A 432 -9.72 4.56 -16.87
N ILE A 433 -10.82 4.72 -16.12
CA ILE A 433 -12.15 5.15 -16.59
C ILE A 433 -12.66 6.31 -15.73
N GLU A 434 -13.69 7.02 -16.22
CA GLU A 434 -14.28 8.15 -15.49
C GLU A 434 -15.14 7.72 -14.29
N ALA A 435 -15.82 6.56 -14.41
CA ALA A 435 -16.67 6.06 -13.33
C ALA A 435 -15.83 5.69 -12.10
N ASN A 436 -16.03 6.42 -10.99
CA ASN A 436 -15.29 6.24 -9.75
C ASN A 436 -16.16 6.64 -8.55
N ASP A 437 -16.49 5.67 -7.71
CA ASP A 437 -17.27 5.88 -6.50
C ASP A 437 -16.44 6.17 -5.26
N LEU A 438 -15.12 5.92 -5.27
CA LEU A 438 -14.28 6.04 -4.08
C LEU A 438 -14.32 7.43 -3.42
N PRO A 439 -14.31 8.55 -4.15
CA PRO A 439 -14.47 9.86 -3.53
C PRO A 439 -15.81 10.01 -2.80
N LYS A 440 -16.89 9.38 -3.31
CA LYS A 440 -18.21 9.40 -2.67
C LYS A 440 -18.23 8.52 -1.42
N VAL A 441 -17.50 7.38 -1.43
CA VAL A 441 -17.32 6.53 -0.24
C VAL A 441 -16.79 7.38 0.91
N VAL A 442 -15.70 8.12 0.69
CA VAL A 442 -15.06 8.97 1.71
C VAL A 442 -16.02 10.04 2.22
N VAL A 443 -16.71 10.77 1.32
CA VAL A 443 -17.67 11.83 1.70
C VAL A 443 -18.84 11.26 2.52
N GLN A 444 -19.41 10.13 2.11
CA GLN A 444 -20.54 9.50 2.82
C GLN A 444 -20.10 8.91 4.17
N TRP A 445 -18.88 8.37 4.23
CA TRP A 445 -18.27 7.90 5.49
C TRP A 445 -18.06 9.04 6.47
N GLN A 446 -17.48 10.16 6.04
CA GLN A 446 -17.29 11.35 6.88
C GLN A 446 -18.63 11.85 7.43
N ARG A 447 -19.65 11.95 6.58
CA ARG A 447 -21.01 12.33 6.99
C ARG A 447 -21.59 11.36 8.03
N TYR A 448 -21.39 10.06 7.85
CA TYR A 448 -21.82 9.05 8.83
C TYR A 448 -21.07 9.23 10.16
N ARG A 449 -19.75 9.39 10.10
CA ARG A 449 -18.90 9.61 11.28
C ARG A 449 -19.29 10.90 12.04
N GLU A 450 -19.59 11.97 11.36
CA GLU A 450 -20.07 13.22 11.96
C GLU A 450 -21.37 13.01 12.76
N LEU A 451 -22.33 12.27 12.20
CA LEU A 451 -23.57 11.94 12.91
C LEU A 451 -23.30 11.09 14.16
N VAL A 452 -22.45 10.08 14.06
CA VAL A 452 -22.06 9.23 15.20
C VAL A 452 -21.34 10.04 16.28
N LEU A 453 -20.35 10.86 15.92
CA LEU A 453 -19.56 11.67 16.85
C LEU A 453 -20.37 12.79 17.51
N SER A 454 -21.38 13.32 16.81
CA SER A 454 -22.33 14.30 17.37
C SER A 454 -23.39 13.68 18.28
N ASN A 455 -23.33 12.36 18.52
CA ASN A 455 -24.36 11.60 19.25
C ASN A 455 -25.77 11.80 18.67
N ALA A 456 -25.87 11.87 17.33
CA ALA A 456 -27.17 11.92 16.65
C ALA A 456 -27.99 10.69 17.04
N ASP A 457 -29.30 10.87 17.26
CA ASP A 457 -30.18 9.75 17.57
C ASP A 457 -30.34 8.78 16.39
N ALA A 458 -30.85 7.60 16.67
CA ALA A 458 -31.03 6.56 15.65
C ALA A 458 -31.91 7.04 14.49
N ALA A 459 -32.93 7.88 14.76
CA ALA A 459 -33.85 8.38 13.75
C ALA A 459 -33.16 9.36 12.79
N ALA A 460 -32.25 10.20 13.29
CA ALA A 460 -31.48 11.12 12.45
C ALA A 460 -30.52 10.38 11.51
N ILE A 461 -29.87 9.31 12.00
CA ILE A 461 -29.00 8.46 11.15
C ILE A 461 -29.84 7.70 10.12
N GLU A 462 -30.99 7.14 10.54
CA GLU A 462 -31.89 6.41 9.66
C GLU A 462 -32.50 7.32 8.58
N ALA A 463 -32.79 8.59 8.90
CA ALA A 463 -33.28 9.57 7.92
C ALA A 463 -32.27 9.84 6.79
N VAL A 464 -30.96 9.68 7.06
CA VAL A 464 -29.90 9.88 6.06
C VAL A 464 -29.50 8.58 5.36
N PHE A 465 -29.42 7.48 6.10
CA PHE A 465 -28.84 6.22 5.65
C PHE A 465 -29.78 5.01 5.76
N GLY A 466 -31.09 5.20 6.01
CA GLY A 466 -32.05 4.11 6.15
C GLY A 466 -32.50 3.49 4.82
N ASP A 467 -32.38 4.22 3.70
CA ASP A 467 -32.79 3.76 2.38
C ASP A 467 -31.77 2.76 1.80
N LYS A 468 -32.10 1.48 1.87
CA LYS A 468 -31.25 0.38 1.40
C LYS A 468 -31.18 0.23 -0.13
N THR A 469 -31.89 1.03 -0.87
CA THR A 469 -31.74 1.11 -2.33
C THR A 469 -30.55 1.98 -2.75
N GLN A 470 -30.07 2.83 -1.85
CA GLN A 470 -28.91 3.71 -2.07
C GLN A 470 -27.60 2.94 -2.01
N ALA A 471 -26.51 3.55 -2.52
CA ALA A 471 -25.18 2.98 -2.43
C ALA A 471 -24.68 2.90 -0.97
N ALA A 472 -25.02 3.90 -0.14
CA ALA A 472 -24.68 3.98 1.29
C ALA A 472 -25.93 3.80 2.14
N PHE A 473 -25.91 2.87 3.09
CA PHE A 473 -27.00 2.62 4.02
C PHE A 473 -26.50 2.01 5.35
N VAL A 474 -27.36 1.97 6.36
CA VAL A 474 -27.05 1.35 7.65
C VAL A 474 -27.94 0.13 7.91
N VAL A 475 -27.39 -0.81 8.68
CA VAL A 475 -28.09 -2.00 9.17
C VAL A 475 -27.88 -2.12 10.67
N SER A 476 -28.93 -2.32 11.45
CA SER A 476 -28.79 -2.51 12.89
C SER A 476 -28.06 -3.82 13.23
N ALA A 477 -27.27 -3.82 14.30
CA ALA A 477 -26.59 -5.00 14.80
C ALA A 477 -27.57 -6.14 15.10
N ALA A 478 -28.76 -5.83 15.61
CA ALA A 478 -29.81 -6.82 15.85
C ALA A 478 -30.28 -7.51 14.56
N ALA A 479 -30.42 -6.77 13.45
CA ALA A 479 -30.78 -7.37 12.16
C ALA A 479 -29.64 -8.27 11.60
N ILE A 480 -28.38 -7.88 11.82
CA ILE A 480 -27.22 -8.70 11.43
C ILE A 480 -27.16 -9.98 12.27
N ALA A 481 -27.32 -9.88 13.57
CA ALA A 481 -27.34 -11.04 14.48
C ALA A 481 -28.47 -12.03 14.13
N ALA A 482 -29.67 -11.51 13.83
CA ALA A 482 -30.83 -12.32 13.37
C ALA A 482 -30.53 -13.08 12.06
N ASN A 483 -29.64 -12.56 11.22
CA ASN A 483 -29.18 -13.17 9.97
C ASN A 483 -27.88 -13.98 10.16
N LYS A 484 -27.61 -14.55 11.34
CA LYS A 484 -26.44 -15.39 11.65
C LYS A 484 -25.12 -14.65 11.40
N PHE A 485 -25.09 -13.38 11.73
CA PHE A 485 -23.93 -12.49 11.53
C PHE A 485 -23.45 -12.42 10.06
N ASP A 486 -24.36 -12.59 9.10
CA ASP A 486 -24.03 -12.40 7.68
C ASP A 486 -23.75 -10.90 7.44
N LEU A 487 -22.57 -10.59 6.89
CA LEU A 487 -22.08 -9.25 6.63
C LEU A 487 -22.04 -8.93 5.13
N SER A 488 -22.58 -9.81 4.26
CA SER A 488 -22.64 -9.55 2.82
C SER A 488 -23.64 -8.44 2.51
N ILE A 489 -23.24 -7.50 1.68
CA ILE A 489 -24.11 -6.38 1.30
C ILE A 489 -25.38 -6.83 0.62
N ASN A 490 -25.30 -7.89 -0.20
CA ASN A 490 -26.44 -8.45 -0.93
C ASN A 490 -27.54 -9.02 -0.04
N ARG A 491 -27.25 -9.27 1.25
CA ARG A 491 -28.26 -9.70 2.22
C ARG A 491 -29.21 -8.56 2.62
N TYR A 492 -28.75 -7.30 2.55
CA TYR A 492 -29.45 -6.15 3.11
C TYR A 492 -29.84 -5.11 2.05
N LYS A 493 -29.07 -5.03 0.95
CA LYS A 493 -29.36 -4.09 -0.13
C LYS A 493 -30.66 -4.46 -0.85
N GLU A 494 -31.50 -3.45 -1.05
CA GLU A 494 -32.74 -3.59 -1.80
C GLU A 494 -32.50 -3.16 -3.24
N VAL A 495 -32.94 -3.99 -4.19
CA VAL A 495 -32.82 -3.68 -5.62
C VAL A 495 -34.20 -3.20 -6.12
N VAL A 496 -34.24 -1.95 -6.54
CA VAL A 496 -35.42 -1.43 -7.25
C VAL A 496 -35.35 -1.94 -8.69
N TYR A 497 -36.17 -2.91 -9.02
CA TYR A 497 -36.37 -3.29 -10.42
C TYR A 497 -37.15 -2.18 -11.11
N ALA A 498 -36.48 -1.32 -11.86
CA ALA A 498 -37.19 -0.54 -12.87
C ALA A 498 -37.80 -1.55 -13.86
N GLN A 499 -39.11 -1.60 -13.93
CA GLN A 499 -39.76 -2.35 -15.00
C GLN A 499 -39.32 -1.69 -16.31
N GLU A 500 -38.38 -2.32 -17.01
CA GLU A 500 -38.09 -1.95 -18.37
C GLU A 500 -39.37 -2.13 -19.16
N ALA A 501 -39.91 -1.03 -19.66
CA ALA A 501 -41.05 -1.08 -20.57
C ALA A 501 -40.56 -1.70 -21.89
N TYR A 502 -40.67 -3.01 -21.98
CA TYR A 502 -40.38 -3.71 -23.22
C TYR A 502 -41.37 -3.25 -24.29
N GLU A 503 -40.83 -2.82 -25.44
CA GLU A 503 -41.69 -2.56 -26.60
C GLU A 503 -42.53 -3.79 -26.92
N ALA A 504 -43.78 -3.59 -27.25
CA ALA A 504 -44.64 -4.70 -27.62
C ALA A 504 -44.00 -5.55 -28.73
N PRO A 505 -44.07 -6.88 -28.68
CA PRO A 505 -43.45 -7.77 -29.69
C PRO A 505 -43.76 -7.39 -31.13
N GLN A 506 -44.95 -6.83 -31.38
CA GLN A 506 -45.37 -6.33 -32.69
C GLN A 506 -44.55 -5.12 -33.16
N VAL A 507 -44.14 -4.23 -32.26
CA VAL A 507 -43.28 -3.07 -32.57
C VAL A 507 -41.86 -3.54 -32.89
N ILE A 508 -41.31 -4.49 -32.12
CA ILE A 508 -40.02 -5.10 -32.37
C ILE A 508 -40.00 -5.83 -33.71
N LEU A 509 -41.04 -6.60 -34.01
CA LEU A 509 -41.19 -7.26 -35.31
C LEU A 509 -41.32 -6.25 -36.46
N GLY A 510 -41.96 -5.11 -36.24
CA GLY A 510 -42.03 -4.03 -37.22
C GLY A 510 -40.66 -3.43 -37.51
N LYS A 511 -39.85 -3.17 -36.47
CA LYS A 511 -38.49 -2.67 -36.62
C LYS A 511 -37.58 -3.68 -37.32
N LEU A 512 -37.67 -4.96 -36.98
CA LEU A 512 -36.92 -6.03 -37.65
C LEU A 512 -37.23 -6.12 -39.14
N LYS A 513 -38.52 -6.06 -39.53
CA LYS A 513 -38.93 -6.05 -40.95
C LYS A 513 -38.43 -4.82 -41.69
N ALA A 514 -38.46 -3.64 -41.05
CA ALA A 514 -37.92 -2.42 -41.65
C ALA A 514 -36.41 -2.53 -41.90
N LEU A 515 -35.66 -3.06 -40.94
CA LEU A 515 -34.20 -3.27 -41.05
C LEU A 515 -33.85 -4.30 -42.14
N GLU A 516 -34.65 -5.38 -42.27
CA GLU A 516 -34.48 -6.39 -43.31
C GLU A 516 -34.71 -5.82 -44.71
N LEU A 517 -35.70 -4.94 -44.88
CA LEU A 517 -35.94 -4.24 -46.13
C LEU A 517 -34.82 -3.26 -46.51
N GLU A 518 -34.24 -2.57 -45.51
CA GLU A 518 -33.11 -1.69 -45.70
C GLU A 518 -31.84 -2.48 -46.13
N ILE A 519 -31.55 -3.60 -45.47
CA ILE A 519 -30.46 -4.51 -45.85
C ILE A 519 -30.65 -5.06 -47.29
N LEU A 520 -31.87 -5.44 -47.66
CA LEU A 520 -32.16 -5.91 -49.03
C LEU A 520 -31.92 -4.80 -50.06
N LYS A 521 -32.30 -3.55 -49.75
CA LYS A 521 -32.05 -2.41 -50.61
C LYS A 521 -30.55 -2.16 -50.79
N ASP A 522 -29.77 -2.15 -49.69
CA ASP A 522 -28.32 -1.97 -49.73
C ASP A 522 -27.61 -3.09 -50.51
N LEU A 523 -28.10 -4.33 -50.38
CA LEU A 523 -27.57 -5.47 -51.16
C LEU A 523 -27.88 -5.31 -52.66
N THR A 524 -29.07 -4.80 -53.03
CA THR A 524 -29.44 -4.55 -54.42
C THR A 524 -28.54 -3.43 -55.02
N GLU A 525 -28.32 -2.35 -54.25
CA GLU A 525 -27.42 -1.27 -54.68
C GLU A 525 -25.98 -1.76 -54.85
N LEU A 526 -25.52 -2.68 -54.00
CA LEU A 526 -24.21 -3.31 -54.14
C LEU A 526 -24.11 -4.23 -55.37
N GLU A 527 -25.18 -4.98 -55.67
CA GLU A 527 -25.27 -5.81 -56.90
C GLU A 527 -25.24 -4.95 -58.18
N GLU A 528 -25.84 -3.77 -58.16
CA GLU A 528 -25.82 -2.84 -59.30
C GLU A 528 -24.45 -2.13 -59.48
N MET A 529 -23.60 -2.11 -58.44
CA MET A 529 -22.25 -1.55 -58.48
C MET A 529 -21.17 -2.56 -58.91
N LEU A 530 -21.50 -3.87 -58.94
CA LEU A 530 -20.59 -4.96 -59.41
C LEU A 530 -20.85 -5.29 -60.86
#